data_536e15bb298734ec4c3a59de175b05fc
#
_entry.id   536e15bb298734ec4c3a59de175b05fc
#
_cell.length_a   1.000
_cell.length_b   1.000
_cell.length_c   1.000
_cell.angle_alpha   90.00
_cell.angle_beta   90.00
_cell.angle_gamma   90.00
#
_symmetry.space_group_name_H-M   'P 1'
#
loop_
_entity.id
_entity.type
_entity.pdbx_description
1 polymer ?
#
loop_
_entity_poly.entity_id
_entity_poly.type
_entity_poly.pdbx_seq_one_letter_code
_entity_poly.pdbx_strand_id
1 'polypeptide(L)'
;GNTATYLQYAYARCANIFRKGGVAFDAFDADAPEILLSHPGERALAVQILRFPEALALAAADRKPNILTDYLFELANRLSVFYDDCPVLKAESQERRESRLVLVRSTATTLARGLEILGIQIVERM
;
A
#
# COMPACT_ATOMS: atom_id res chain seq x y z
N GLY A 1 -19.10 -10.40 1.68
CA GLY A 1 -18.76 -9.80 1.18
C GLY A 1 -17.94 -8.86 0.30
N ASN A 2 -17.77 -7.63 0.75
CA ASN A 2 -17.12 -6.62 -0.08
C ASN A 2 -15.65 -6.40 0.28
N THR A 3 -15.09 -7.19 1.19
CA THR A 3 -13.70 -7.00 1.63
C THR A 3 -12.73 -7.21 0.47
N ALA A 4 -12.91 -8.27 -0.33
CA ALA A 4 -12.05 -8.53 -1.47
C ALA A 4 -12.09 -7.36 -2.47
N THR A 5 -13.27 -6.85 -2.77
CA THR A 5 -13.44 -5.71 -3.68
C THR A 5 -12.76 -4.46 -3.12
N TYR A 6 -12.91 -4.21 -1.83
CA TYR A 6 -12.27 -3.05 -1.18
C TYR A 6 -10.75 -3.12 -1.30
N LEU A 7 -10.18 -4.31 -1.09
CA LEU A 7 -8.72 -4.51 -1.21
C LEU A 7 -8.26 -4.38 -2.66
N GLN A 8 -9.06 -4.88 -3.61
CA GLN A 8 -8.76 -4.70 -5.03
C GLN A 8 -8.78 -3.23 -5.43
N TYR A 9 -9.73 -2.45 -4.91
CA TYR A 9 -9.78 -1.01 -5.11
C TYR A 9 -8.53 -0.32 -4.57
N ALA A 10 -8.09 -0.73 -3.39
CA ALA A 10 -6.89 -0.13 -2.80
C ALA A 10 -5.66 -0.34 -3.69
N TYR A 11 -5.49 -1.55 -4.22
CA TYR A 11 -4.40 -1.84 -5.15
C TYR A 11 -4.54 -1.02 -6.43
N ALA A 12 -5.74 -0.99 -7.02
CA ALA A 12 -5.98 -0.25 -8.25
C ALA A 12 -5.70 1.24 -8.08
N ARG A 13 -6.01 1.80 -6.90
CA ARG A 13 -5.69 3.19 -6.58
C ARG A 13 -4.18 3.43 -6.62
N CYS A 14 -3.40 2.53 -6.04
CA CYS A 14 -1.94 2.64 -6.09
C CYS A 14 -1.42 2.63 -7.53
N ALA A 15 -1.88 1.69 -8.33
CA ALA A 15 -1.49 1.59 -9.74
C ALA A 15 -1.88 2.85 -10.52
N ASN A 16 -3.07 3.39 -10.21
CA ASN A 16 -3.58 4.58 -10.88
C ASN A 16 -2.76 5.83 -10.55
N ILE A 17 -2.26 5.95 -9.32
CA ILE A 17 -1.40 7.08 -8.94
C ILE A 17 -0.15 7.10 -9.84
N PHE A 18 0.51 5.96 -10.00
CA PHE A 18 1.69 5.86 -10.87
C PHE A 18 1.36 6.16 -12.33
N ARG A 19 0.25 5.62 -12.83
CA ARG A 19 -0.17 5.85 -14.21
C ARG A 19 -0.45 7.32 -14.46
N LYS A 20 -1.19 7.99 -13.56
CA LYS A 20 -1.50 9.42 -13.69
C LYS A 20 -0.24 10.28 -13.60
N GLY A 21 0.72 9.87 -12.80
CA GLY A 21 1.97 10.61 -12.64
C GLY A 21 2.98 10.36 -13.77
N GLY A 22 2.68 9.43 -14.67
CA GLY A 22 3.62 9.07 -15.72
C GLY A 22 4.90 8.44 -15.19
N VAL A 23 4.83 7.77 -14.03
CA VAL A 23 5.98 7.14 -13.37
C VAL A 23 5.85 5.63 -13.50
N ALA A 24 6.93 4.96 -13.91
CA ALA A 24 6.93 3.51 -13.99
C ALA A 24 6.73 2.92 -12.57
N PHE A 25 5.94 1.86 -12.49
CA PHE A 25 5.58 1.28 -11.19
C PHE A 25 6.82 0.78 -10.43
N ASP A 26 7.85 0.35 -11.15
CA ASP A 26 9.10 -0.13 -10.59
C ASP A 26 10.23 0.91 -10.58
N ALA A 27 9.91 2.18 -10.82
CA ALA A 27 10.90 3.24 -11.00
C ALA A 27 11.88 3.36 -9.82
N PHE A 28 11.44 3.05 -8.60
CA PHE A 28 12.25 3.21 -7.40
C PHE A 28 12.73 1.88 -6.80
N ASP A 29 12.52 0.76 -7.49
CA ASP A 29 12.86 -0.55 -6.93
C ASP A 29 14.36 -0.74 -6.77
N ALA A 30 15.16 -0.21 -7.71
CA ALA A 30 16.62 -0.37 -7.67
C ALA A 30 17.31 0.70 -6.83
N ASP A 31 16.75 1.91 -6.79
CA ASP A 31 17.37 3.06 -6.11
C ASP A 31 16.26 3.90 -5.49
N ALA A 32 15.84 3.50 -4.30
CA ALA A 32 14.75 4.17 -3.61
C ALA A 32 15.21 5.49 -2.99
N PRO A 33 14.40 6.56 -3.12
CA PRO A 33 14.67 7.81 -2.45
C PRO A 33 14.50 7.67 -0.93
N GLU A 34 14.97 8.67 -0.20
CA GLU A 34 14.78 8.73 1.24
C GLU A 34 13.30 8.83 1.56
N ILE A 35 12.86 8.05 2.57
CA ILE A 35 11.48 8.08 3.03
C ILE A 35 11.34 9.18 4.08
N LEU A 36 10.42 10.09 3.82
CA LEU A 36 10.11 11.21 4.72
C LEU A 36 8.82 10.90 5.47
N LEU A 37 8.87 10.89 6.80
CA LEU A 37 7.75 10.47 7.63
C LEU A 37 7.31 11.59 8.58
N SER A 38 7.22 12.82 8.08
CA SER A 38 6.85 13.96 8.91
C SER A 38 5.36 14.06 9.18
N HIS A 39 4.52 13.57 8.28
CA HIS A 39 3.07 13.62 8.46
C HIS A 39 2.57 12.34 9.15
N PRO A 40 1.60 12.45 10.09
CA PRO A 40 1.05 11.26 10.77
C PRO A 40 0.53 10.20 9.81
N GLY A 41 -0.08 10.61 8.69
CA GLY A 41 -0.57 9.67 7.68
C GLY A 41 0.54 8.85 7.03
N GLU A 42 1.69 9.48 6.79
CA GLU A 42 2.87 8.81 6.26
C GLU A 42 3.38 7.77 7.27
N ARG A 43 3.49 8.16 8.54
CA ARG A 43 3.98 7.26 9.60
C ARG A 43 3.03 6.08 9.81
N ALA A 44 1.72 6.33 9.86
CA ALA A 44 0.75 5.27 10.08
C ALA A 44 0.79 4.23 8.97
N LEU A 45 0.91 4.68 7.73
CA LEU A 45 1.02 3.78 6.58
C LEU A 45 2.32 2.98 6.63
N ALA A 46 3.45 3.64 6.88
CA ALA A 46 4.75 2.99 6.94
C ALA A 46 4.80 1.92 8.04
N VAL A 47 4.26 2.21 9.22
CA VAL A 47 4.20 1.25 10.33
C VAL A 47 3.39 0.01 9.92
N GLN A 48 2.26 0.21 9.27
CA GLN A 48 1.43 -0.91 8.84
C GLN A 48 2.12 -1.78 7.79
N ILE A 49 2.83 -1.16 6.84
CA ILE A 49 3.62 -1.89 5.86
C ILE A 49 4.65 -2.79 6.57
N LEU A 50 5.35 -2.26 7.56
CA LEU A 50 6.39 -2.99 8.29
C LEU A 50 5.85 -4.16 9.10
N ARG A 51 4.57 -4.17 9.42
CA ARG A 51 3.92 -5.24 10.19
C ARG A 51 3.51 -6.45 9.34
N PHE A 52 3.69 -6.39 8.04
CA PHE A 52 3.23 -7.48 7.16
C PHE A 52 3.85 -8.83 7.53
N PRO A 53 5.17 -8.96 7.74
CA PRO A 53 5.75 -10.27 8.09
C PRO A 53 5.18 -10.85 9.37
N GLU A 54 4.93 -10.01 10.38
CA GLU A 54 4.33 -10.44 11.65
C GLU A 54 2.91 -10.96 11.44
N ALA A 55 2.09 -10.21 10.69
CA ALA A 55 0.71 -10.61 10.42
C ALA A 55 0.67 -11.93 9.64
N LEU A 56 1.57 -12.08 8.66
CA LEU A 56 1.68 -13.29 7.86
C LEU A 56 2.06 -14.49 8.73
N ALA A 57 3.02 -14.32 9.62
CA ALA A 57 3.46 -15.38 10.53
C ALA A 57 2.34 -15.80 11.48
N LEU A 58 1.59 -14.83 12.03
CA LEU A 58 0.47 -15.13 12.93
C LEU A 58 -0.67 -15.86 12.20
N ALA A 59 -0.98 -15.44 10.99
CA ALA A 59 -2.02 -16.09 10.19
C ALA A 59 -1.65 -17.56 9.89
N ALA A 60 -0.38 -17.80 9.57
CA ALA A 60 0.11 -19.14 9.29
C ALA A 60 0.14 -20.03 10.54
N ALA A 61 0.62 -19.49 11.66
CA ALA A 61 0.74 -20.24 12.91
C ALA A 61 -0.62 -20.68 13.45
N ASP A 62 -1.61 -19.78 13.39
CA ASP A 62 -2.96 -20.03 13.91
C ASP A 62 -3.89 -20.64 12.86
N ARG A 63 -3.43 -20.78 11.62
CA ARG A 63 -4.25 -21.23 10.48
C ARG A 63 -5.54 -20.42 10.36
N LYS A 64 -5.42 -19.09 10.55
CA LYS A 64 -6.56 -18.17 10.50
C LYS A 64 -6.34 -17.16 9.39
N PRO A 65 -6.86 -17.42 8.18
CA PRO A 65 -6.71 -16.46 7.07
C PRO A 65 -7.35 -15.11 7.35
N ASN A 66 -8.31 -15.04 8.27
CA ASN A 66 -8.92 -13.77 8.64
C ASN A 66 -7.93 -12.81 9.30
N ILE A 67 -6.86 -13.30 9.93
CA ILE A 67 -5.80 -12.44 10.47
C ILE A 67 -5.16 -11.65 9.34
N LEU A 68 -4.86 -12.32 8.23
CA LEU A 68 -4.27 -11.66 7.06
C LEU A 68 -5.26 -10.71 6.41
N THR A 69 -6.53 -11.13 6.28
CA THR A 69 -7.59 -10.29 5.72
C THR A 69 -7.76 -9.00 6.53
N ASP A 70 -7.81 -9.12 7.86
CA ASP A 70 -7.95 -7.97 8.76
C ASP A 70 -6.73 -7.04 8.66
N TYR A 71 -5.53 -7.62 8.55
CA TYR A 71 -4.31 -6.84 8.35
C TYR A 71 -4.38 -6.01 7.07
N LEU A 72 -4.76 -6.65 5.96
CA LEU A 72 -4.85 -5.98 4.66
C LEU A 72 -5.93 -4.91 4.66
N PHE A 73 -7.04 -5.17 5.35
CA PHE A 73 -8.12 -4.20 5.49
C PHE A 73 -7.61 -2.93 6.19
N GLU A 74 -6.85 -3.10 7.29
CA GLU A 74 -6.27 -1.97 7.99
C GLU A 74 -5.23 -1.24 7.13
N LEU A 75 -4.44 -1.98 6.36
CA LEU A 75 -3.49 -1.37 5.44
C LEU A 75 -4.22 -0.50 4.41
N ALA A 76 -5.30 -1.01 3.85
CA ALA A 76 -6.12 -0.26 2.90
C ALA A 76 -6.74 0.99 3.54
N ASN A 77 -7.18 0.88 4.80
CA ASN A 77 -7.72 2.03 5.52
C ASN A 77 -6.66 3.11 5.73
N ARG A 78 -5.45 2.72 6.10
CA ARG A 78 -4.36 3.68 6.29
C ARG A 78 -3.91 4.30 4.97
N LEU A 79 -3.95 3.54 3.89
CA LEU A 79 -3.71 4.08 2.56
C LEU A 79 -4.74 5.15 2.23
N SER A 80 -6.01 4.91 2.55
CA SER A 80 -7.09 5.85 2.26
C SER A 80 -6.89 7.18 3.00
N VAL A 81 -6.57 7.12 4.29
CA VAL A 81 -6.29 8.32 5.08
C VAL A 81 -5.06 9.06 4.53
N PHE A 82 -4.00 8.31 4.24
CA PHE A 82 -2.78 8.87 3.64
C PHE A 82 -3.10 9.57 2.32
N TYR A 83 -3.88 8.93 1.46
CA TYR A 83 -4.22 9.48 0.16
C TYR A 83 -4.95 10.81 0.29
N ASP A 84 -5.86 10.91 1.26
CA ASP A 84 -6.64 12.13 1.47
C ASP A 84 -5.79 13.25 2.07
N ASP A 85 -4.90 12.93 3.00
CA ASP A 85 -4.17 13.92 3.78
C ASP A 85 -2.80 14.29 3.21
N CYS A 86 -2.22 13.41 2.41
CA CYS A 86 -0.84 13.55 1.91
C CYS A 86 -0.84 13.50 0.37
N PRO A 87 -1.02 14.66 -0.30
CA PRO A 87 -0.98 14.66 -1.77
C PRO A 87 0.32 14.04 -2.28
N VAL A 88 0.20 13.14 -3.24
CA VAL A 88 1.36 12.45 -3.81
C VAL A 88 1.89 13.21 -5.03
N LEU A 89 1.09 13.26 -6.09
CA LEU A 89 1.51 13.90 -7.34
C LEU A 89 1.62 15.41 -7.22
N LYS A 90 0.86 16.00 -6.30
CA LYS A 90 0.87 17.45 -6.03
C LYS A 90 1.56 17.76 -4.70
N ALA A 91 2.52 16.92 -4.30
CA ALA A 91 3.29 17.17 -3.08
C ALA A 91 4.07 18.48 -3.22
N GLU A 92 4.40 19.12 -2.08
CA GLU A 92 5.03 20.43 -2.04
C GLU A 92 6.48 20.45 -2.50
N SER A 93 7.12 19.27 -2.65
CA SER A 93 8.49 19.17 -3.15
C SER A 93 8.67 17.86 -3.93
N GLN A 94 9.72 17.80 -4.75
CA GLN A 94 10.05 16.58 -5.49
C GLN A 94 10.47 15.46 -4.54
N GLU A 95 11.22 15.78 -3.50
CA GLU A 95 11.65 14.78 -2.51
C GLU A 95 10.44 14.17 -1.82
N ARG A 96 9.45 14.99 -1.45
CA ARG A 96 8.25 14.51 -0.80
C ARG A 96 7.38 13.69 -1.75
N ARG A 97 7.31 14.12 -3.00
CA ARG A 97 6.58 13.38 -4.03
C ARG A 97 7.15 11.97 -4.19
N GLU A 98 8.48 11.87 -4.30
CA GLU A 98 9.14 10.58 -4.50
C GLU A 98 9.01 9.70 -3.25
N SER A 99 9.16 10.27 -2.06
CA SER A 99 8.96 9.54 -0.81
C SER A 99 7.55 8.94 -0.75
N ARG A 100 6.55 9.74 -1.06
CA ARG A 100 5.16 9.30 -1.03
C ARG A 100 4.87 8.26 -2.12
N LEU A 101 5.50 8.37 -3.29
CA LEU A 101 5.39 7.35 -4.33
C LEU A 101 5.97 6.01 -3.86
N VAL A 102 7.08 6.03 -3.13
CA VAL A 102 7.65 4.80 -2.57
C VAL A 102 6.69 4.17 -1.56
N LEU A 103 6.05 4.96 -0.71
CA LEU A 103 5.05 4.44 0.23
C LEU A 103 3.87 3.80 -0.51
N VAL A 104 3.41 4.43 -1.59
CA VAL A 104 2.35 3.87 -2.42
C VAL A 104 2.79 2.56 -3.06
N ARG A 105 4.01 2.50 -3.60
CA ARG A 105 4.55 1.30 -4.22
C ARG A 105 4.66 0.16 -3.20
N SER A 106 5.17 0.45 -2.00
CA SER A 106 5.30 -0.54 -0.93
C SER A 106 3.94 -1.06 -0.48
N THR A 107 2.95 -0.16 -0.40
CA THR A 107 1.57 -0.55 -0.09
C THR A 107 1.03 -1.49 -1.16
N ALA A 108 1.22 -1.15 -2.43
CA ALA A 108 0.74 -1.97 -3.55
C ALA A 108 1.38 -3.36 -3.53
N THR A 109 2.68 -3.43 -3.30
CA THR A 109 3.40 -4.70 -3.25
C THR A 109 2.89 -5.58 -2.10
N THR A 110 2.65 -4.98 -0.95
CA THR A 110 2.13 -5.69 0.23
C THR A 110 0.70 -6.19 -0.02
N LEU A 111 -0.15 -5.34 -0.59
CA LEU A 111 -1.52 -5.72 -0.94
C LEU A 111 -1.51 -6.88 -1.95
N ALA A 112 -0.70 -6.78 -3.00
CA ALA A 112 -0.63 -7.81 -4.03
C ALA A 112 -0.20 -9.14 -3.44
N ARG A 113 0.82 -9.12 -2.56
CA ARG A 113 1.30 -10.33 -1.91
C ARG A 113 0.25 -10.97 -1.03
N GLY A 114 -0.42 -10.16 -0.22
CA GLY A 114 -1.49 -10.65 0.66
C GLY A 114 -2.68 -11.19 -0.12
N LEU A 115 -3.09 -10.49 -1.17
CA LEU A 115 -4.18 -10.94 -2.03
C LEU A 115 -3.84 -12.25 -2.72
N GLU A 116 -2.62 -12.40 -3.21
CA GLU A 116 -2.16 -13.65 -3.83
C GLU A 116 -2.27 -14.82 -2.86
N ILE A 117 -1.81 -14.62 -1.62
CA ILE A 117 -1.89 -15.65 -0.58
C ILE A 117 -3.34 -16.04 -0.29
N LEU A 118 -4.26 -15.07 -0.33
CA LEU A 118 -5.68 -15.31 -0.11
C LEU A 118 -6.41 -15.85 -1.37
N GLY A 119 -5.70 -15.97 -2.49
CA GLY A 119 -6.30 -16.45 -3.74
C GLY A 119 -7.17 -15.42 -4.44
N ILE A 120 -6.96 -14.12 -4.14
CA ILE A 120 -7.70 -13.01 -4.75
C ILE A 120 -6.82 -12.34 -5.80
N GLN A 121 -7.37 -12.15 -7.00
CA GLN A 121 -6.61 -11.50 -8.08
C GLN A 121 -6.50 -10.00 -7.85
N ILE A 122 -5.36 -9.44 -8.24
CA ILE A 122 -5.22 -7.98 -8.27
C ILE A 122 -5.92 -7.44 -9.51
N VAL A 123 -6.38 -6.18 -9.40
CA VAL A 123 -7.03 -5.47 -10.49
C VAL A 123 -6.35 -4.11 -10.60
N GLU A 124 -5.85 -3.78 -11.78
CA GLU A 124 -5.10 -2.52 -11.97
C GLU A 124 -6.02 -1.34 -12.27
N ARG A 125 -7.24 -1.61 -12.69
CA ARG A 125 -8.23 -0.56 -13.00
C ARG A 125 -9.60 -0.98 -12.51
N MET A 126 -10.23 -0.10 -11.79
CA MET A 126 -11.61 -0.30 -11.33
C MET A 126 -12.39 1.01 -11.44
#